data_f7b90e178d61906d08689c6b4045d892
#
_entry.id   f7b90e178d61906d08689c6b4045d892
#
_cell.length_a   1.000
_cell.length_b   1.000
_cell.length_c   1.000
_cell.angle_alpha   90.00
_cell.angle_beta   90.00
_cell.angle_gamma   90.00
#
_symmetry.space_group_name_H-M   'P 1'
#
loop_
_entity.id
_entity.type
_entity.pdbx_description
1 polymer ?
#
loop_
_entity_poly.entity_id
_entity_poly.type
_entity_poly.pdbx_seq_one_letter_code
_entity_poly.pdbx_strand_id
1 'polypeptide(L)'
;MAIIRSGQTRREMFSGLAKLTGATLLSRQLLLGAQYAPKLSVEIYIWIQHLESEKKTLAEGVGEVLASFHGAGYHRVELNQDFFQPALRERTFTLLAKNHLAPETVYAGTTLHESGAAEKSLREVVELARLLKPHGTRVIVTNPSPKPGQALKSEEELDTQAKYVDRLAEEISGLGMKLALHHHTPELLEHAREWRHLMQHTDPNRVYCCVDVHWAYRGGQEVMSFLSETGDRLVELHLRNSRQGIWMEDFGPGDIDYQKVADYLRKISFNGYLVVELAYERGTQITRSLDEDLRLSRLYTEKVFGLRE
;
A
#
# COMPACT_ATOMS: atom_id res chain seq x y z
N MET A 1 73.26 -8.91 25.63
CA MET A 1 73.12 -10.26 25.10
C MET A 1 71.61 -10.52 25.01
N ALA A 2 70.99 -10.22 23.86
CA ALA A 2 69.57 -10.30 23.62
C ALA A 2 69.29 -11.50 22.70
N ILE A 3 68.47 -12.42 23.14
CA ILE A 3 68.10 -13.62 22.42
C ILE A 3 66.84 -13.28 21.57
N ILE A 4 67.02 -13.33 20.27
CA ILE A 4 65.94 -13.25 19.30
C ILE A 4 65.25 -14.62 19.22
N ARG A 5 63.97 -14.72 19.52
CA ARG A 5 63.13 -15.87 19.18
C ARG A 5 62.42 -15.61 17.84
N SER A 6 62.91 -16.31 16.81
CA SER A 6 62.25 -16.46 15.53
C SER A 6 61.25 -17.60 15.62
N GLY A 7 60.09 -17.48 15.03
CA GLY A 7 59.18 -18.62 14.85
C GLY A 7 57.73 -18.22 14.69
N GLN A 8 57.40 -17.43 13.64
CA GLN A 8 56.06 -17.46 13.08
C GLN A 8 56.10 -18.16 11.73
N THR A 9 55.34 -19.23 11.60
CA THR A 9 55.32 -20.04 10.38
C THR A 9 54.40 -19.38 9.33
N ARG A 10 54.77 -19.53 8.05
CA ARG A 10 53.97 -19.02 6.91
C ARG A 10 52.47 -19.40 6.96
N ARG A 11 52.09 -20.39 7.72
CA ARG A 11 50.74 -20.89 7.89
C ARG A 11 49.87 -19.96 8.76
N GLU A 12 50.44 -19.25 9.72
CA GLU A 12 49.72 -18.29 10.60
C GLU A 12 49.47 -16.93 9.94
N MET A 13 50.31 -16.52 8.98
CA MET A 13 50.09 -15.33 8.17
C MET A 13 48.90 -15.47 7.22
N PHE A 14 48.68 -16.66 6.66
CA PHE A 14 47.53 -16.88 5.78
C PHE A 14 46.18 -17.03 6.52
N SER A 15 46.18 -17.47 7.79
CA SER A 15 44.96 -17.54 8.60
C SER A 15 44.49 -16.18 9.09
N GLY A 16 45.37 -15.21 9.24
CA GLY A 16 45.04 -13.83 9.59
C GLY A 16 44.44 -13.03 8.42
N LEU A 17 44.95 -13.26 7.19
CA LEU A 17 44.41 -12.57 5.99
C LEU A 17 43.00 -13.10 5.60
N ALA A 18 42.72 -14.37 5.77
CA ALA A 18 41.40 -14.95 5.47
C ALA A 18 40.31 -14.46 6.44
N LYS A 19 40.66 -14.15 7.69
CA LYS A 19 39.72 -13.59 8.68
C LYS A 19 39.43 -12.11 8.47
N LEU A 20 40.39 -11.31 7.96
CA LEU A 20 40.18 -9.89 7.64
C LEU A 20 39.36 -9.72 6.36
N THR A 21 39.53 -10.59 5.35
CA THR A 21 38.75 -10.50 4.11
C THR A 21 37.30 -10.96 4.31
N GLY A 22 37.05 -11.95 5.18
CA GLY A 22 35.68 -12.37 5.55
C GLY A 22 34.91 -11.31 6.33
N ALA A 23 35.56 -10.64 7.27
CA ALA A 23 34.93 -9.56 8.06
C ALA A 23 34.62 -8.31 7.23
N THR A 24 35.46 -7.97 6.24
CA THR A 24 35.20 -6.83 5.33
C THR A 24 34.15 -7.12 4.28
N LEU A 25 33.92 -8.37 3.90
CA LEU A 25 32.82 -8.74 3.01
C LEU A 25 31.47 -8.78 3.76
N LEU A 26 31.45 -9.31 4.99
CA LEU A 26 30.24 -9.27 5.85
C LEU A 26 29.86 -7.84 6.27
N SER A 27 30.83 -6.97 6.55
CA SER A 27 30.53 -5.57 6.88
C SER A 27 30.07 -4.75 5.68
N ARG A 28 30.44 -5.12 4.44
CA ARG A 28 29.90 -4.50 3.21
C ARG A 28 28.47 -4.95 2.91
N GLN A 29 28.07 -6.17 3.26
CA GLN A 29 26.67 -6.62 3.12
C GLN A 29 25.74 -6.02 4.17
N LEU A 30 26.25 -5.65 5.35
CA LEU A 30 25.47 -4.97 6.40
C LEU A 30 25.33 -3.45 6.18
N LEU A 31 26.05 -2.89 5.19
CA LEU A 31 25.96 -1.47 4.78
C LEU A 31 25.18 -1.23 3.48
N LEU A 32 24.58 -2.27 2.91
CA LEU A 32 23.56 -2.08 1.88
C LEU A 32 22.27 -1.66 2.60
N GLY A 33 22.15 -0.37 2.89
CA GLY A 33 20.90 0.24 3.32
C GLY A 33 19.76 -0.22 2.41
N ALA A 34 18.54 -0.24 2.90
CA ALA A 34 17.37 -0.61 2.11
C ALA A 34 17.44 0.09 0.75
N GLN A 35 17.36 -0.69 -0.33
CA GLN A 35 17.43 -0.16 -1.69
C GLN A 35 16.04 0.35 -2.07
N TYR A 36 15.96 1.49 -2.73
CA TYR A 36 14.73 1.94 -3.37
C TYR A 36 14.27 0.91 -4.40
N ALA A 37 13.14 0.26 -4.14
CA ALA A 37 12.60 -0.80 -4.97
C ALA A 37 11.07 -0.91 -4.82
N PRO A 38 10.31 0.15 -5.11
CA PRO A 38 8.86 0.10 -4.99
C PRO A 38 8.25 -0.85 -6.01
N LYS A 39 7.11 -1.41 -5.66
CA LYS A 39 6.35 -2.37 -6.46
C LYS A 39 5.12 -1.69 -7.01
N LEU A 40 4.93 -1.77 -8.32
CA LEU A 40 3.75 -1.24 -8.97
C LEU A 40 2.56 -2.19 -8.82
N SER A 41 1.41 -1.64 -8.49
CA SER A 41 0.12 -2.33 -8.40
C SER A 41 -1.00 -1.44 -8.96
N VAL A 42 -2.19 -2.00 -9.11
CA VAL A 42 -3.40 -1.29 -9.54
C VAL A 42 -4.58 -1.67 -8.67
N GLU A 43 -5.40 -0.70 -8.32
CA GLU A 43 -6.59 -0.85 -7.48
C GLU A 43 -7.86 -0.99 -8.33
N ILE A 44 -8.88 -1.63 -7.76
CA ILE A 44 -10.10 -2.07 -8.44
C ILE A 44 -11.15 -0.96 -8.63
N TYR A 45 -11.12 0.16 -7.90
CA TYR A 45 -12.25 1.07 -7.74
C TYR A 45 -12.83 1.59 -9.07
N ILE A 46 -11.97 1.93 -10.03
CA ILE A 46 -12.42 2.38 -11.35
C ILE A 46 -13.26 1.32 -12.08
N TRP A 47 -12.94 0.04 -11.89
CA TRP A 47 -13.70 -1.05 -12.46
C TRP A 47 -15.03 -1.27 -11.75
N ILE A 48 -15.13 -0.99 -10.44
CA ILE A 48 -16.40 -1.00 -9.71
C ILE A 48 -17.33 0.05 -10.33
N GLN A 49 -16.84 1.29 -10.52
CA GLN A 49 -17.61 2.35 -11.19
C GLN A 49 -18.02 1.97 -12.61
N HIS A 50 -17.12 1.33 -13.37
CA HIS A 50 -17.40 0.89 -14.73
C HIS A 50 -18.50 -0.18 -14.77
N LEU A 51 -18.39 -1.23 -13.97
CA LEU A 51 -19.40 -2.30 -13.85
C LEU A 51 -20.77 -1.75 -13.41
N GLU A 52 -20.79 -0.84 -12.42
CA GLU A 52 -22.01 -0.17 -12.00
C GLU A 52 -22.68 0.61 -13.15
N SER A 53 -21.89 1.33 -13.95
CA SER A 53 -22.39 2.07 -15.12
C SER A 53 -23.02 1.15 -16.18
N GLU A 54 -22.50 -0.06 -16.33
CA GLU A 54 -23.00 -1.11 -17.20
C GLU A 54 -24.10 -1.99 -16.56
N LYS A 55 -24.43 -1.73 -15.28
CA LYS A 55 -25.38 -2.53 -14.48
C LYS A 55 -24.95 -4.01 -14.36
N LYS A 56 -23.66 -4.28 -14.38
CA LYS A 56 -23.07 -5.59 -14.16
C LYS A 56 -22.70 -5.77 -12.69
N THR A 57 -22.92 -6.97 -12.18
CA THR A 57 -22.39 -7.37 -10.87
C THR A 57 -20.90 -7.69 -10.95
N LEU A 58 -20.20 -7.66 -9.81
CA LEU A 58 -18.81 -8.08 -9.72
C LEU A 58 -18.61 -9.53 -10.22
N ALA A 59 -19.54 -10.41 -9.91
CA ALA A 59 -19.47 -11.81 -10.34
C ALA A 59 -19.55 -11.95 -11.88
N GLU A 60 -20.29 -11.10 -12.56
CA GLU A 60 -20.35 -11.08 -14.03
C GLU A 60 -19.06 -10.50 -14.63
N GLY A 61 -18.51 -9.44 -14.04
CA GLY A 61 -17.38 -8.68 -14.57
C GLY A 61 -15.99 -9.15 -14.15
N VAL A 62 -15.83 -10.00 -13.12
CA VAL A 62 -14.50 -10.36 -12.56
C VAL A 62 -13.49 -10.86 -13.60
N GLY A 63 -13.95 -11.56 -14.65
CA GLY A 63 -13.09 -12.04 -15.73
C GLY A 63 -12.55 -10.93 -16.61
N GLU A 64 -13.39 -9.97 -16.93
CA GLU A 64 -13.07 -8.77 -17.70
C GLU A 64 -12.08 -7.88 -16.94
N VAL A 65 -12.36 -7.60 -15.67
CA VAL A 65 -11.51 -6.83 -14.76
C VAL A 65 -10.08 -7.35 -14.72
N LEU A 66 -9.91 -8.63 -14.42
CA LEU A 66 -8.57 -9.20 -14.25
C LEU A 66 -7.83 -9.36 -15.59
N ALA A 67 -8.55 -9.60 -16.69
CA ALA A 67 -7.96 -9.60 -18.03
C ALA A 67 -7.49 -8.21 -18.44
N SER A 68 -8.24 -7.16 -18.12
CA SER A 68 -7.88 -5.76 -18.38
C SER A 68 -6.60 -5.36 -17.65
N PHE A 69 -6.48 -5.64 -16.35
CA PHE A 69 -5.26 -5.33 -15.60
C PHE A 69 -4.02 -6.02 -16.19
N HIS A 70 -4.14 -7.30 -16.53
CA HIS A 70 -3.06 -8.02 -17.20
C HIS A 70 -2.76 -7.41 -18.58
N GLY A 71 -3.80 -7.11 -19.38
CA GLY A 71 -3.65 -6.48 -20.71
C GLY A 71 -3.01 -5.10 -20.66
N ALA A 72 -3.25 -4.33 -19.60
CA ALA A 72 -2.58 -3.06 -19.34
C ALA A 72 -1.12 -3.20 -18.84
N GLY A 73 -0.65 -4.44 -18.57
CA GLY A 73 0.71 -4.78 -18.18
C GLY A 73 0.96 -4.74 -16.67
N TYR A 74 -0.06 -4.82 -15.83
CA TYR A 74 0.13 -4.98 -14.39
C TYR A 74 0.36 -6.45 -14.03
N HIS A 75 1.18 -6.68 -12.99
CA HIS A 75 1.46 -7.99 -12.41
C HIS A 75 1.00 -8.10 -10.95
N ARG A 76 0.61 -6.99 -10.35
CA ARG A 76 0.06 -6.90 -9.00
C ARG A 76 -1.23 -6.12 -9.02
N VAL A 77 -2.15 -6.56 -8.17
CA VAL A 77 -3.47 -5.92 -8.02
C VAL A 77 -3.79 -5.74 -6.56
N GLU A 78 -4.48 -4.66 -6.25
CA GLU A 78 -5.21 -4.49 -5.00
C GLU A 78 -6.70 -4.68 -5.28
N LEU A 79 -7.24 -5.79 -4.78
CA LEU A 79 -8.65 -6.09 -4.84
C LEU A 79 -9.28 -5.77 -3.48
N ASN A 80 -10.58 -5.48 -3.47
CA ASN A 80 -11.29 -5.36 -2.21
C ASN A 80 -11.82 -6.71 -1.70
N GLN A 81 -12.29 -6.73 -0.46
CA GLN A 81 -12.81 -7.93 0.22
C GLN A 81 -13.94 -8.64 -0.52
N ASP A 82 -14.69 -7.95 -1.41
CA ASP A 82 -15.86 -8.52 -2.11
C ASP A 82 -15.47 -9.59 -3.12
N PHE A 83 -14.26 -9.52 -3.68
CA PHE A 83 -13.70 -10.54 -4.56
C PHE A 83 -13.49 -11.90 -3.86
N PHE A 84 -13.41 -11.91 -2.54
CA PHE A 84 -13.07 -13.08 -1.74
C PHE A 84 -14.26 -13.63 -0.95
N GLN A 85 -15.47 -13.14 -1.23
CA GLN A 85 -16.69 -13.72 -0.67
C GLN A 85 -16.87 -15.17 -1.13
N PRO A 86 -17.49 -16.05 -0.34
CA PRO A 86 -17.59 -17.48 -0.62
C PRO A 86 -18.09 -17.84 -2.03
N ALA A 87 -19.00 -17.03 -2.57
CA ALA A 87 -19.57 -17.26 -3.90
C ALA A 87 -18.61 -16.92 -5.07
N LEU A 88 -17.55 -16.13 -4.82
CA LEU A 88 -16.68 -15.59 -5.88
C LEU A 88 -15.22 -16.00 -5.75
N ARG A 89 -14.71 -16.25 -4.55
CA ARG A 89 -13.28 -16.40 -4.25
C ARG A 89 -12.56 -17.46 -5.10
N GLU A 90 -13.13 -18.62 -5.32
CA GLU A 90 -12.49 -19.68 -6.10
C GLU A 90 -12.30 -19.27 -7.56
N ARG A 91 -13.31 -18.60 -8.12
CA ARG A 91 -13.22 -18.02 -9.46
C ARG A 91 -12.18 -16.91 -9.52
N THR A 92 -12.15 -16.04 -8.51
CA THR A 92 -11.15 -14.97 -8.40
C THR A 92 -9.73 -15.55 -8.37
N PHE A 93 -9.43 -16.52 -7.51
CA PHE A 93 -8.12 -17.14 -7.45
C PHE A 93 -7.72 -17.83 -8.78
N THR A 94 -8.65 -18.52 -9.43
CA THR A 94 -8.43 -19.13 -10.74
C THR A 94 -8.07 -18.07 -11.78
N LEU A 95 -8.79 -16.95 -11.81
CA LEU A 95 -8.56 -15.88 -12.76
C LEU A 95 -7.29 -15.07 -12.47
N LEU A 96 -6.95 -14.84 -11.20
CA LEU A 96 -5.66 -14.25 -10.81
C LEU A 96 -4.49 -15.09 -11.34
N ALA A 97 -4.52 -16.41 -11.12
CA ALA A 97 -3.50 -17.31 -11.62
C ALA A 97 -3.43 -17.32 -13.16
N LYS A 98 -4.59 -17.38 -13.84
CA LYS A 98 -4.69 -17.35 -15.31
C LYS A 98 -4.08 -16.08 -15.92
N ASN A 99 -4.28 -14.93 -15.27
CA ASN A 99 -3.81 -13.63 -15.72
C ASN A 99 -2.45 -13.24 -15.12
N HIS A 100 -1.76 -14.14 -14.40
CA HIS A 100 -0.47 -13.87 -13.76
C HIS A 100 -0.47 -12.64 -12.85
N LEU A 101 -1.57 -12.44 -12.13
CA LEU A 101 -1.77 -11.32 -11.21
C LEU A 101 -1.60 -11.78 -9.76
N ALA A 102 -0.81 -11.04 -8.98
CA ALA A 102 -0.59 -11.31 -7.56
C ALA A 102 -1.37 -10.31 -6.69
N PRO A 103 -2.28 -10.77 -5.80
CA PRO A 103 -2.99 -9.89 -4.87
C PRO A 103 -2.13 -9.61 -3.64
N GLU A 104 -0.98 -8.92 -3.83
CA GLU A 104 -0.02 -8.67 -2.74
C GLU A 104 -0.57 -7.70 -1.70
N THR A 105 -1.46 -6.79 -2.08
CA THR A 105 -2.23 -5.92 -1.19
C THR A 105 -3.73 -6.16 -1.39
N VAL A 106 -4.51 -6.05 -0.31
CA VAL A 106 -5.97 -6.24 -0.35
C VAL A 106 -6.64 -5.22 0.56
N TYR A 107 -7.65 -4.55 0.02
CA TYR A 107 -8.42 -3.55 0.72
C TYR A 107 -9.61 -4.18 1.47
N ALA A 108 -9.75 -3.84 2.76
CA ALA A 108 -10.84 -4.28 3.62
C ALA A 108 -11.42 -3.12 4.42
N GLY A 109 -12.67 -2.76 4.18
CA GLY A 109 -13.38 -1.77 4.98
C GLY A 109 -13.67 -2.28 6.39
N THR A 110 -13.58 -1.39 7.39
CA THR A 110 -13.82 -1.74 8.80
C THR A 110 -14.63 -0.66 9.50
N THR A 111 -15.39 -1.05 10.54
CA THR A 111 -15.99 -0.12 11.49
C THR A 111 -15.35 -0.38 12.85
N LEU A 112 -14.48 0.53 13.31
CA LEU A 112 -13.62 0.32 14.49
C LEU A 112 -13.92 1.29 15.66
N HIS A 113 -14.73 2.32 15.45
CA HIS A 113 -15.08 3.32 16.46
C HIS A 113 -16.23 2.90 17.39
N GLU A 114 -16.88 1.78 17.09
CA GLU A 114 -17.97 1.19 17.90
C GLU A 114 -17.61 -0.25 18.28
N SER A 115 -17.50 -0.55 19.57
CA SER A 115 -16.96 -1.83 20.06
C SER A 115 -17.62 -3.06 19.48
N GLY A 116 -18.95 -3.07 19.32
CA GLY A 116 -19.68 -4.22 18.76
C GLY A 116 -19.38 -4.45 17.27
N ALA A 117 -19.36 -3.37 16.47
CA ALA A 117 -19.01 -3.41 15.07
C ALA A 117 -17.51 -3.71 14.88
N ALA A 118 -16.66 -3.20 15.76
CA ALA A 118 -15.22 -3.41 15.73
C ALA A 118 -14.84 -4.88 15.96
N GLU A 119 -15.48 -5.57 16.92
CA GLU A 119 -15.26 -7.01 17.13
C GLU A 119 -15.68 -7.84 15.90
N LYS A 120 -16.73 -7.43 15.20
CA LYS A 120 -17.16 -8.08 13.95
C LYS A 120 -16.12 -7.83 12.86
N SER A 121 -15.75 -6.57 12.60
CA SER A 121 -14.76 -6.18 11.59
C SER A 121 -13.43 -6.90 11.82
N LEU A 122 -12.95 -6.95 13.07
CA LEU A 122 -11.71 -7.64 13.42
C LEU A 122 -11.75 -9.11 13.01
N ARG A 123 -12.81 -9.83 13.36
CA ARG A 123 -12.95 -11.25 12.99
C ARG A 123 -12.96 -11.43 11.47
N GLU A 124 -13.76 -10.63 10.75
CA GLU A 124 -13.90 -10.73 9.30
C GLU A 124 -12.58 -10.45 8.56
N VAL A 125 -11.84 -9.43 8.97
CA VAL A 125 -10.56 -9.08 8.34
C VAL A 125 -9.47 -10.11 8.67
N VAL A 126 -9.43 -10.65 9.90
CA VAL A 126 -8.50 -11.71 10.27
C VAL A 126 -8.78 -13.01 9.49
N GLU A 127 -10.05 -13.38 9.31
CA GLU A 127 -10.43 -14.53 8.49
C GLU A 127 -10.05 -14.32 7.02
N LEU A 128 -10.29 -13.12 6.47
CA LEU A 128 -9.85 -12.74 5.14
C LEU A 128 -8.32 -12.86 5.00
N ALA A 129 -7.56 -12.31 5.94
CA ALA A 129 -6.10 -12.38 5.92
C ALA A 129 -5.59 -13.83 5.97
N ARG A 130 -6.20 -14.70 6.77
CA ARG A 130 -5.87 -16.14 6.79
C ARG A 130 -6.13 -16.82 5.46
N LEU A 131 -7.25 -16.49 4.81
CA LEU A 131 -7.59 -16.97 3.47
C LEU A 131 -6.54 -16.52 2.43
N LEU A 132 -6.11 -15.26 2.50
CA LEU A 132 -5.26 -14.64 1.49
C LEU A 132 -3.75 -14.94 1.65
N LYS A 133 -3.30 -15.25 2.87
CA LYS A 133 -1.88 -15.53 3.14
C LYS A 133 -1.25 -16.57 2.21
N PRO A 134 -1.87 -17.73 1.93
CA PRO A 134 -1.34 -18.73 0.99
C PRO A 134 -1.25 -18.22 -0.46
N HIS A 135 -2.01 -17.17 -0.81
CA HIS A 135 -2.05 -16.59 -2.15
C HIS A 135 -1.07 -15.43 -2.34
N GLY A 136 -0.20 -15.17 -1.33
CA GLY A 136 0.89 -14.22 -1.44
C GLY A 136 0.60 -12.81 -0.97
N THR A 137 -0.58 -12.56 -0.39
CA THR A 137 -0.92 -11.25 0.20
C THR A 137 0.04 -10.92 1.33
N ARG A 138 0.51 -9.68 1.35
CA ARG A 138 1.50 -9.13 2.28
C ARG A 138 0.96 -8.00 3.13
N VAL A 139 0.01 -7.24 2.58
CA VAL A 139 -0.57 -6.06 3.24
C VAL A 139 -2.09 -6.17 3.21
N ILE A 140 -2.72 -5.95 4.34
CA ILE A 140 -4.13 -5.64 4.43
C ILE A 140 -4.24 -4.13 4.60
N VAL A 141 -4.85 -3.48 3.63
CA VAL A 141 -5.18 -2.06 3.69
C VAL A 141 -6.56 -1.90 4.30
N THR A 142 -6.73 -1.01 5.24
CA THR A 142 -8.04 -0.75 5.85
C THR A 142 -8.29 0.74 6.02
N ASN A 143 -9.54 1.13 5.76
CA ASN A 143 -10.04 2.45 6.09
C ASN A 143 -11.14 2.30 7.14
N PRO A 144 -10.99 2.92 8.32
CA PRO A 144 -12.05 2.94 9.30
C PRO A 144 -13.26 3.72 8.78
N SER A 145 -14.42 3.08 8.72
CA SER A 145 -15.64 3.69 8.17
C SER A 145 -15.96 5.04 8.85
N PRO A 146 -16.39 6.04 8.07
CA PRO A 146 -16.90 7.29 8.63
C PRO A 146 -18.24 7.06 9.33
N LYS A 147 -18.61 7.99 10.19
CA LYS A 147 -19.97 8.03 10.76
C LYS A 147 -21.00 8.44 9.72
N PRO A 148 -22.29 8.08 9.88
CA PRO A 148 -23.36 8.55 9.02
C PRO A 148 -23.34 10.07 8.86
N GLY A 149 -23.54 10.56 7.63
CA GLY A 149 -23.48 11.99 7.31
C GLY A 149 -22.09 12.60 7.49
N GLN A 150 -21.03 11.81 7.57
CA GLN A 150 -19.66 12.25 7.81
C GLN A 150 -19.50 13.06 9.12
N ALA A 151 -20.30 12.77 10.14
CA ALA A 151 -20.16 13.37 11.44
C ALA A 151 -18.78 13.02 12.06
N LEU A 152 -18.18 13.98 12.75
CA LEU A 152 -16.91 13.75 13.44
C LEU A 152 -17.06 12.69 14.54
N LYS A 153 -16.06 11.85 14.68
CA LYS A 153 -15.93 10.92 15.81
C LYS A 153 -15.55 11.71 17.06
N SER A 154 -16.12 11.33 18.21
CA SER A 154 -15.73 11.87 19.51
C SER A 154 -14.33 11.38 19.92
N GLU A 155 -13.72 11.94 20.95
CA GLU A 155 -12.44 11.44 21.48
C GLU A 155 -12.56 9.98 21.94
N GLU A 156 -13.65 9.62 22.62
CA GLU A 156 -13.91 8.25 23.07
C GLU A 156 -14.05 7.27 21.89
N GLU A 157 -14.69 7.68 20.79
CA GLU A 157 -14.79 6.89 19.56
C GLU A 157 -13.43 6.75 18.88
N LEU A 158 -12.60 7.78 18.90
CA LEU A 158 -11.24 7.73 18.36
C LEU A 158 -10.32 6.84 19.21
N ASP A 159 -10.41 6.91 20.54
CA ASP A 159 -9.67 6.02 21.44
C ASP A 159 -10.09 4.56 21.24
N THR A 160 -11.40 4.32 21.10
CA THR A 160 -11.93 2.99 20.79
C THR A 160 -11.38 2.50 19.45
N GLN A 161 -11.40 3.35 18.43
CA GLN A 161 -10.88 3.02 17.11
C GLN A 161 -9.37 2.68 17.15
N ALA A 162 -8.56 3.49 17.82
CA ALA A 162 -7.12 3.25 17.96
C ALA A 162 -6.83 1.90 18.65
N LYS A 163 -7.56 1.60 19.73
CA LYS A 163 -7.47 0.29 20.42
C LYS A 163 -7.79 -0.89 19.50
N TYR A 164 -8.82 -0.79 18.66
CA TYR A 164 -9.19 -1.88 17.76
C TYR A 164 -8.26 -1.96 16.54
N VAL A 165 -7.70 -0.85 16.10
CA VAL A 165 -6.63 -0.84 15.08
C VAL A 165 -5.41 -1.60 15.60
N ASP A 166 -4.95 -1.34 16.83
CA ASP A 166 -3.82 -2.06 17.42
C ASP A 166 -4.08 -3.56 17.57
N ARG A 167 -5.27 -3.95 18.02
CA ARG A 167 -5.66 -5.37 18.13
C ARG A 167 -5.67 -6.04 16.75
N LEU A 168 -6.21 -5.38 15.73
CA LEU A 168 -6.21 -5.90 14.37
C LEU A 168 -4.78 -6.01 13.83
N ALA A 169 -3.93 -5.01 14.06
CA ALA A 169 -2.54 -5.02 13.63
C ALA A 169 -1.73 -6.15 14.29
N GLU A 170 -1.99 -6.47 15.56
CA GLU A 170 -1.39 -7.59 16.26
C GLU A 170 -1.75 -8.93 15.62
N GLU A 171 -3.04 -9.17 15.32
CA GLU A 171 -3.52 -10.39 14.64
C GLU A 171 -2.91 -10.52 13.23
N ILE A 172 -2.90 -9.44 12.44
CA ILE A 172 -2.35 -9.42 11.09
C ILE A 172 -0.83 -9.64 11.12
N SER A 173 -0.13 -9.01 12.07
CA SER A 173 1.31 -9.22 12.27
C SER A 173 1.63 -10.66 12.68
N GLY A 174 0.80 -11.29 13.51
CA GLY A 174 0.90 -12.71 13.87
C GLY A 174 0.78 -13.66 12.66
N LEU A 175 0.13 -13.20 11.59
CA LEU A 175 0.09 -13.91 10.29
C LEU A 175 1.32 -13.62 9.41
N GLY A 176 2.25 -12.75 9.84
CA GLY A 176 3.41 -12.31 9.05
C GLY A 176 3.04 -11.34 7.93
N MET A 177 1.93 -10.62 8.08
CA MET A 177 1.43 -9.59 7.16
C MET A 177 1.47 -8.22 7.84
N LYS A 178 1.26 -7.15 7.07
CA LYS A 178 1.17 -5.78 7.58
C LYS A 178 -0.26 -5.28 7.53
N LEU A 179 -0.69 -4.53 8.54
CA LEU A 179 -1.90 -3.72 8.48
C LEU A 179 -1.52 -2.29 8.11
N ALA A 180 -2.09 -1.75 7.04
CA ALA A 180 -1.87 -0.38 6.60
C ALA A 180 -3.19 0.42 6.70
N LEU A 181 -3.14 1.56 7.37
CA LEU A 181 -4.26 2.49 7.44
C LEU A 181 -4.32 3.34 6.19
N HIS A 182 -5.46 3.35 5.55
CA HIS A 182 -5.82 4.25 4.46
C HIS A 182 -6.73 5.36 4.99
N HIS A 183 -6.92 6.41 4.23
CA HIS A 183 -7.76 7.56 4.58
C HIS A 183 -8.46 8.15 3.36
N HIS A 184 -9.59 8.77 3.62
CA HIS A 184 -10.34 9.64 2.70
C HIS A 184 -10.48 11.04 3.31
N THR A 185 -11.40 11.84 2.77
CA THR A 185 -11.69 13.18 3.31
C THR A 185 -12.14 13.18 4.78
N PRO A 186 -13.02 12.27 5.25
CA PRO A 186 -13.49 12.32 6.65
C PRO A 186 -12.37 12.27 7.68
N GLU A 187 -11.36 11.41 7.48
CA GLU A 187 -10.22 11.25 8.40
C GLU A 187 -9.30 12.47 8.40
N LEU A 188 -9.41 13.31 7.35
CA LEU A 188 -8.57 14.48 7.14
C LEU A 188 -9.23 15.80 7.55
N LEU A 189 -10.49 15.75 7.99
CA LEU A 189 -11.18 16.93 8.53
C LEU A 189 -10.46 17.46 9.78
N GLU A 190 -10.67 18.74 10.10
CA GLU A 190 -10.06 19.40 11.27
C GLU A 190 -8.55 19.19 11.36
N HIS A 191 -7.83 19.50 10.26
CA HIS A 191 -6.38 19.34 10.17
C HIS A 191 -5.92 17.88 10.33
N ALA A 192 -6.64 16.94 9.74
CA ALA A 192 -6.39 15.50 9.83
C ALA A 192 -6.46 14.96 11.27
N ARG A 193 -7.44 15.44 12.05
CA ARG A 193 -7.61 15.11 13.48
C ARG A 193 -7.66 13.59 13.70
N GLU A 194 -8.54 12.89 12.99
CA GLU A 194 -8.70 11.44 13.14
C GLU A 194 -7.42 10.69 12.73
N TRP A 195 -6.84 11.04 11.58
CA TRP A 195 -5.59 10.45 11.12
C TRP A 195 -4.45 10.63 12.14
N ARG A 196 -4.24 11.86 12.63
CA ARG A 196 -3.19 12.15 13.60
C ARG A 196 -3.44 11.50 14.95
N HIS A 197 -4.70 11.38 15.37
CA HIS A 197 -5.05 10.62 16.57
C HIS A 197 -4.60 9.15 16.44
N LEU A 198 -4.92 8.49 15.31
CA LEU A 198 -4.47 7.11 15.06
C LEU A 198 -2.94 7.01 15.02
N MET A 199 -2.26 7.96 14.37
CA MET A 199 -0.79 7.95 14.33
C MET A 199 -0.15 8.08 15.71
N GLN A 200 -0.77 8.82 16.63
CA GLN A 200 -0.26 9.04 17.98
C GLN A 200 -0.61 7.93 18.97
N HIS A 201 -1.75 7.27 18.79
CA HIS A 201 -2.31 6.33 19.75
C HIS A 201 -2.27 4.86 19.30
N THR A 202 -1.53 4.54 18.23
CA THR A 202 -1.32 3.15 17.77
C THR A 202 0.16 2.80 17.73
N ASP A 203 0.47 1.51 17.86
CA ASP A 203 1.86 1.00 17.86
C ASP A 203 2.54 1.22 16.49
N PRO A 204 3.56 2.09 16.40
CA PRO A 204 4.23 2.39 15.14
C PRO A 204 5.01 1.21 14.54
N ASN A 205 5.23 0.14 15.29
CA ASN A 205 5.92 -1.05 14.79
C ASN A 205 4.97 -2.06 14.14
N ARG A 206 3.64 -1.90 14.29
CA ARG A 206 2.63 -2.85 13.82
C ARG A 206 1.59 -2.20 12.92
N VAL A 207 1.29 -0.92 13.13
CA VAL A 207 0.32 -0.17 12.32
C VAL A 207 1.06 0.67 11.31
N TYR A 208 0.91 0.36 10.05
CA TYR A 208 1.54 1.02 8.91
C TYR A 208 0.57 1.99 8.22
N CYS A 209 1.05 2.69 7.20
CA CYS A 209 0.29 3.69 6.45
C CYS A 209 0.22 3.31 4.97
N CYS A 210 -0.99 3.36 4.41
CA CYS A 210 -1.28 3.50 3.00
C CYS A 210 -1.77 4.95 2.79
N VAL A 211 -0.93 5.80 2.20
CA VAL A 211 -1.28 7.20 1.98
C VAL A 211 -1.89 7.37 0.59
N ASP A 212 -3.15 7.78 0.52
CA ASP A 212 -3.71 8.29 -0.72
C ASP A 212 -3.26 9.75 -0.90
N VAL A 213 -2.35 9.95 -1.83
CA VAL A 213 -1.72 11.25 -2.09
C VAL A 213 -2.75 12.29 -2.53
N HIS A 214 -3.77 11.85 -3.29
CA HIS A 214 -4.78 12.78 -3.78
C HIS A 214 -5.84 13.12 -2.72
N TRP A 215 -6.24 12.17 -1.87
CA TRP A 215 -7.10 12.48 -0.74
C TRP A 215 -6.41 13.40 0.28
N ALA A 216 -5.09 13.23 0.50
CA ALA A 216 -4.31 14.17 1.31
C ALA A 216 -4.38 15.59 0.73
N TYR A 217 -4.17 15.74 -0.59
CA TYR A 217 -4.30 17.01 -1.30
C TYR A 217 -5.72 17.60 -1.17
N ARG A 218 -6.78 16.82 -1.42
CA ARG A 218 -8.17 17.26 -1.30
C ARG A 218 -8.60 17.55 0.14
N GLY A 219 -8.04 16.85 1.10
CA GLY A 219 -8.23 17.09 2.53
C GLY A 219 -7.49 18.33 3.04
N GLY A 220 -6.88 19.12 2.14
CA GLY A 220 -6.20 20.37 2.48
C GLY A 220 -4.86 20.18 3.17
N GLN A 221 -4.26 18.98 3.10
CA GLN A 221 -2.92 18.74 3.63
C GLN A 221 -1.86 19.15 2.61
N GLU A 222 -0.73 19.69 3.10
CA GLU A 222 0.45 19.85 2.25
C GLU A 222 1.05 18.44 2.06
N VAL A 223 1.04 17.96 0.81
CA VAL A 223 1.32 16.55 0.46
C VAL A 223 2.66 16.07 1.00
N MET A 224 3.72 16.87 0.84
CA MET A 224 5.06 16.44 1.24
C MET A 224 5.23 16.41 2.76
N SER A 225 4.64 17.36 3.49
CA SER A 225 4.60 17.35 4.95
C SER A 225 3.80 16.15 5.45
N PHE A 226 2.63 15.90 4.88
CA PHE A 226 1.77 14.78 5.26
C PHE A 226 2.47 13.43 5.04
N LEU A 227 3.15 13.24 3.91
CA LEU A 227 3.96 12.04 3.66
C LEU A 227 5.10 11.92 4.68
N SER A 228 5.77 13.03 5.02
CA SER A 228 6.87 12.99 5.98
C SER A 228 6.44 12.65 7.41
N GLU A 229 5.20 12.97 7.80
CA GLU A 229 4.62 12.60 9.10
C GLU A 229 4.50 11.08 9.28
N THR A 230 4.39 10.31 8.20
CA THR A 230 4.27 8.84 8.29
C THR A 230 5.57 8.13 8.69
N GLY A 231 6.72 8.74 8.39
CA GLY A 231 8.04 8.17 8.71
C GLY A 231 8.22 6.76 8.17
N ASP A 232 8.74 5.87 9.00
CA ASP A 232 9.00 4.46 8.66
C ASP A 232 7.71 3.60 8.57
N ARG A 233 6.56 4.19 8.89
CA ARG A 233 5.26 3.50 8.80
C ARG A 233 4.72 3.44 7.38
N LEU A 234 5.25 4.22 6.42
CA LEU A 234 4.78 4.24 5.04
C LEU A 234 5.11 2.93 4.32
N VAL A 235 4.10 2.19 3.89
CA VAL A 235 4.27 0.93 3.14
C VAL A 235 3.55 0.92 1.80
N GLU A 236 2.62 1.87 1.60
CA GLU A 236 1.82 1.93 0.39
C GLU A 236 1.38 3.36 0.09
N LEU A 237 1.29 3.68 -1.20
CA LEU A 237 0.68 4.92 -1.69
C LEU A 237 -0.38 4.59 -2.73
N HIS A 238 -1.56 5.22 -2.61
CA HIS A 238 -2.54 5.29 -3.67
C HIS A 238 -2.29 6.52 -4.54
N LEU A 239 -2.31 6.32 -5.85
CA LEU A 239 -1.85 7.29 -6.84
C LEU A 239 -2.98 7.61 -7.83
N ARG A 240 -3.40 8.84 -7.83
CA ARG A 240 -4.25 9.47 -8.86
C ARG A 240 -3.92 10.95 -8.95
N ASN A 241 -4.37 11.62 -9.98
CA ASN A 241 -4.17 13.06 -10.10
C ASN A 241 -5.45 13.77 -10.57
N SER A 242 -5.44 15.08 -10.46
CA SER A 242 -6.48 15.97 -10.95
C SER A 242 -5.89 17.06 -11.82
N ARG A 243 -6.76 17.71 -12.58
CA ARG A 243 -6.43 18.94 -13.29
C ARG A 243 -7.50 19.98 -12.97
N GLN A 244 -7.08 21.10 -12.42
CA GLN A 244 -7.98 22.13 -11.91
C GLN A 244 -9.00 21.58 -10.88
N GLY A 245 -8.53 20.67 -10.02
CA GLY A 245 -9.33 20.04 -8.98
C GLY A 245 -10.27 18.91 -9.44
N ILE A 246 -10.34 18.59 -10.74
CA ILE A 246 -11.17 17.51 -11.29
C ILE A 246 -10.29 16.29 -11.57
N TRP A 247 -10.71 15.11 -11.13
CA TRP A 247 -9.99 13.86 -11.38
C TRP A 247 -9.83 13.60 -12.88
N MET A 248 -8.62 13.20 -13.25
CA MET A 248 -8.29 12.81 -14.61
C MET A 248 -8.76 11.37 -14.88
N GLU A 249 -8.99 11.04 -16.15
CA GLU A 249 -9.32 9.67 -16.56
C GLU A 249 -8.14 8.70 -16.36
N ASP A 250 -6.90 9.21 -16.46
CA ASP A 250 -5.66 8.46 -16.23
C ASP A 250 -4.79 9.11 -15.14
N PHE A 251 -3.85 8.37 -14.61
CA PHE A 251 -2.80 8.91 -13.74
C PHE A 251 -1.69 9.52 -14.60
N GLY A 252 -1.62 10.84 -14.59
CA GLY A 252 -0.71 11.64 -15.40
C GLY A 252 -0.30 12.97 -14.73
N PRO A 253 0.41 13.85 -15.43
CA PRO A 253 0.77 15.18 -14.93
C PRO A 253 -0.48 16.02 -14.64
N GLY A 254 -0.57 16.58 -13.45
CA GLY A 254 -1.74 17.35 -13.01
C GLY A 254 -1.42 18.32 -11.87
N ASP A 255 -2.39 18.49 -10.97
CA ASP A 255 -2.30 19.44 -9.85
C ASP A 255 -1.24 19.04 -8.83
N ILE A 256 -0.96 17.75 -8.67
CA ILE A 256 0.06 17.22 -7.78
C ILE A 256 1.34 16.93 -8.58
N ASP A 257 2.46 17.47 -8.12
CA ASP A 257 3.80 17.21 -8.66
C ASP A 257 4.35 15.87 -8.12
N TYR A 258 4.07 14.79 -8.81
CA TYR A 258 4.54 13.45 -8.42
C TYR A 258 6.05 13.25 -8.58
N GLN A 259 6.77 14.15 -9.26
CA GLN A 259 8.22 14.08 -9.24
C GLN A 259 8.79 14.35 -7.84
N LYS A 260 8.19 15.29 -7.09
CA LYS A 260 8.56 15.56 -5.68
C LYS A 260 8.30 14.36 -4.79
N VAL A 261 7.13 13.69 -4.98
CA VAL A 261 6.80 12.45 -4.26
C VAL A 261 7.85 11.37 -4.57
N ALA A 262 8.18 11.15 -5.84
CA ALA A 262 9.17 10.17 -6.25
C ALA A 262 10.58 10.45 -5.67
N ASP A 263 11.01 11.71 -5.65
CA ASP A 263 12.29 12.11 -5.07
C ASP A 263 12.34 11.88 -3.56
N TYR A 264 11.23 12.15 -2.86
CA TYR A 264 11.09 11.83 -1.44
C TYR A 264 11.19 10.32 -1.19
N LEU A 265 10.47 9.51 -1.95
CA LEU A 265 10.49 8.05 -1.82
C LEU A 265 11.88 7.46 -2.11
N ARG A 266 12.63 8.01 -3.08
CA ARG A 266 14.04 7.64 -3.30
C ARG A 266 14.90 7.98 -2.09
N LYS A 267 14.72 9.19 -1.52
CA LYS A 267 15.48 9.65 -0.35
C LYS A 267 15.30 8.72 0.87
N ILE A 268 14.09 8.21 1.09
CA ILE A 268 13.81 7.29 2.20
C ILE A 268 14.02 5.81 1.84
N SER A 269 14.53 5.51 0.63
CA SER A 269 14.72 4.13 0.14
C SER A 269 13.44 3.30 0.21
N PHE A 270 12.31 3.88 -0.20
CA PHE A 270 11.01 3.23 -0.18
C PHE A 270 11.01 1.92 -0.99
N ASN A 271 10.44 0.87 -0.43
CA ASN A 271 10.33 -0.46 -1.05
C ASN A 271 8.93 -1.08 -0.92
N GLY A 272 7.93 -0.24 -0.62
CA GLY A 272 6.54 -0.63 -0.51
C GLY A 272 5.81 -0.66 -1.86
N TYR A 273 4.51 -0.37 -1.83
CA TYR A 273 3.64 -0.45 -3.01
C TYR A 273 3.25 0.94 -3.51
N LEU A 274 3.27 1.07 -4.83
CA LEU A 274 2.72 2.20 -5.58
C LEU A 274 1.49 1.68 -6.32
N VAL A 275 0.32 2.04 -5.83
CA VAL A 275 -0.95 1.52 -6.32
C VAL A 275 -1.67 2.59 -7.12
N VAL A 276 -1.82 2.37 -8.41
CA VAL A 276 -2.65 3.25 -9.26
C VAL A 276 -4.11 3.02 -8.92
N GLU A 277 -4.76 4.04 -8.40
CA GLU A 277 -6.19 4.03 -8.07
C GLU A 277 -6.91 5.08 -8.90
N LEU A 278 -7.47 4.70 -10.02
CA LEU A 278 -8.27 5.60 -10.84
C LEU A 278 -9.70 5.71 -10.31
N ALA A 279 -10.31 6.85 -10.54
CA ALA A 279 -11.72 7.08 -10.27
C ALA A 279 -12.26 8.19 -11.16
N TYR A 280 -13.52 8.07 -11.55
CA TYR A 280 -14.24 9.13 -12.22
C TYR A 280 -15.11 9.91 -11.24
N GLU A 281 -15.26 11.20 -11.47
CA GLU A 281 -16.16 12.07 -10.75
C GLU A 281 -16.94 12.96 -11.73
N ARG A 282 -17.89 13.73 -11.22
CA ARG A 282 -18.60 14.70 -12.06
C ARG A 282 -17.62 15.72 -12.65
N GLY A 283 -17.46 15.71 -13.96
CA GLY A 283 -16.56 16.59 -14.70
C GLY A 283 -15.32 15.91 -15.26
N THR A 284 -15.02 14.67 -14.85
CA THR A 284 -13.97 13.87 -15.49
C THR A 284 -14.25 13.76 -16.98
N GLN A 285 -13.30 14.15 -17.82
CA GLN A 285 -13.38 14.02 -19.26
C GLN A 285 -12.90 12.63 -19.65
N ILE A 286 -13.81 11.76 -20.06
CA ILE A 286 -13.51 10.39 -20.51
C ILE A 286 -13.41 10.45 -22.04
N THR A 287 -12.21 10.24 -22.57
CA THR A 287 -11.89 10.36 -24.00
C THR A 287 -11.33 9.07 -24.59
N ARG A 288 -10.93 8.12 -23.74
CA ARG A 288 -10.30 6.85 -24.10
C ARG A 288 -11.02 5.67 -23.47
N SER A 289 -10.59 4.47 -23.81
CA SER A 289 -11.03 3.26 -23.12
C SER A 289 -10.33 3.15 -21.76
N LEU A 290 -10.98 2.50 -20.79
CA LEU A 290 -10.40 2.23 -19.49
C LEU A 290 -9.08 1.43 -19.57
N ASP A 291 -8.99 0.48 -20.50
CA ASP A 291 -7.75 -0.28 -20.73
C ASP A 291 -6.59 0.62 -21.15
N GLU A 292 -6.85 1.61 -21.99
CA GLU A 292 -5.83 2.58 -22.41
C GLU A 292 -5.45 3.51 -21.26
N ASP A 293 -6.40 3.97 -20.45
CA ASP A 293 -6.14 4.79 -19.26
C ASP A 293 -5.29 4.04 -18.24
N LEU A 294 -5.59 2.78 -17.99
CA LEU A 294 -4.79 1.91 -17.11
C LEU A 294 -3.36 1.73 -17.64
N ARG A 295 -3.23 1.48 -18.96
CA ARG A 295 -1.90 1.34 -19.60
C ARG A 295 -1.08 2.63 -19.51
N LEU A 296 -1.67 3.78 -19.79
CA LEU A 296 -1.01 5.08 -19.71
C LEU A 296 -0.60 5.41 -18.28
N SER A 297 -1.46 5.12 -17.31
CA SER A 297 -1.20 5.30 -15.89
C SER A 297 -0.01 4.47 -15.43
N ARG A 298 0.08 3.20 -15.88
CA ARG A 298 1.23 2.34 -15.61
C ARG A 298 2.52 2.96 -16.16
N LEU A 299 2.55 3.34 -17.44
CA LEU A 299 3.72 3.92 -18.09
C LEU A 299 4.16 5.23 -17.43
N TYR A 300 3.22 6.06 -17.00
CA TYR A 300 3.54 7.29 -16.28
C TYR A 300 4.15 6.98 -14.91
N THR A 301 3.60 6.02 -14.17
CA THR A 301 4.15 5.58 -12.88
C THR A 301 5.57 5.06 -13.04
N GLU A 302 5.81 4.17 -13.99
CA GLU A 302 7.16 3.63 -14.27
C GLU A 302 8.16 4.76 -14.57
N LYS A 303 7.77 5.70 -15.40
CA LYS A 303 8.61 6.84 -15.78
C LYS A 303 8.96 7.73 -14.59
N VAL A 304 7.97 8.17 -13.80
CA VAL A 304 8.14 9.12 -12.71
C VAL A 304 8.91 8.51 -11.55
N PHE A 305 8.54 7.29 -11.18
CA PHE A 305 9.16 6.60 -10.06
C PHE A 305 10.42 5.81 -10.44
N GLY A 306 10.74 5.72 -11.74
CA GLY A 306 11.95 5.06 -12.23
C GLY A 306 11.91 3.54 -12.05
N LEU A 307 10.73 2.95 -12.23
CA LEU A 307 10.56 1.50 -12.13
C LEU A 307 11.12 0.84 -13.40
N ARG A 308 11.76 -0.30 -13.22
CA ARG A 308 12.21 -1.19 -14.31
C ARG A 308 11.57 -2.54 -14.05
N GLU A 309 10.62 -2.91 -14.86
CA GLU A 309 10.12 -4.28 -14.89
C GLU A 309 10.94 -5.14 -15.84
#